data_5c737d8a3e49599b911750d677f92251
#
_entry.id   5c737d8a3e49599b911750d677f92251
#
_cell.length_a   1.000
_cell.length_b   1.000
_cell.length_c   1.000
_cell.angle_alpha   90.00
_cell.angle_beta   90.00
_cell.angle_gamma   90.00
#
_symmetry.space_group_name_H-M   'P 1'
#
loop_
_entity.id
_entity.type
_entity.pdbx_description
1 polymer ?
#
loop_
_entity_poly.entity_id
_entity_poly.type
_entity_poly.pdbx_seq_one_letter_code
_entity_poly.pdbx_strand_id
1 'polypeptide(L)'
;MKNIFKSLEQVLKLFVPPVISYIWRTIRPRKVKAHLIYAPDGWDTQLGPNSEGWNSAPIIENMECEFENFADHCRQSGPLGFSHLGTEAKSGITLRIHNLNMIWAYVLALASRKKKTLSILDWGGGLGHLYLVAKSVIPEVTLDYHCKEMAATVATGRRINPSVTWYDNDDCLTKSFDLVLVSGSLQYMIDWRKALKNLAAATKNYALLMQTPIVDKGSGFMAIQRMGDTELLHQQFNKAEIIGQMNNCGFSLVREFVDGSRLKVVNTEIGCELQGWLFERIKTVNSNE
;
A
#
# COMPACT_ATOMS: atom_id res chain seq x y z
N MET A 1 -20.55 18.35 -29.06
CA MET A 1 -21.82 17.93 -28.46
C MET A 1 -21.74 17.38 -27.04
N LYS A 2 -20.78 16.51 -26.65
CA LYS A 2 -20.68 15.95 -25.26
C LYS A 2 -20.44 17.00 -24.16
N ASN A 3 -19.76 18.11 -24.45
CA ASN A 3 -19.47 19.16 -23.45
C ASN A 3 -20.67 20.07 -23.15
N ILE A 4 -21.57 20.27 -24.10
CA ILE A 4 -22.77 21.11 -23.93
C ILE A 4 -23.79 20.37 -23.03
N PHE A 5 -23.92 19.06 -23.16
CA PHE A 5 -24.78 18.25 -22.29
C PHE A 5 -24.32 18.21 -20.83
N LYS A 6 -22.98 18.18 -20.57
CA LYS A 6 -22.45 18.26 -19.19
C LYS A 6 -22.71 19.62 -18.54
N SER A 7 -22.65 20.72 -19.31
CA SER A 7 -22.94 22.06 -18.82
C SER A 7 -24.43 22.24 -18.49
N LEU A 8 -25.33 21.73 -19.34
CA LEU A 8 -26.77 21.76 -19.08
C LEU A 8 -27.18 20.92 -17.84
N GLU A 9 -26.54 19.77 -17.64
CA GLU A 9 -26.79 18.92 -16.46
C GLU A 9 -26.33 19.59 -15.15
N GLN A 10 -25.26 20.37 -15.19
CA GLN A 10 -24.81 21.15 -14.04
C GLN A 10 -25.74 22.33 -13.73
N VAL A 11 -26.25 23.01 -14.76
CA VAL A 11 -27.19 24.13 -14.59
C VAL A 11 -28.56 23.63 -14.09
N LEU A 12 -29.06 22.51 -14.60
CA LEU A 12 -30.30 21.90 -14.12
C LEU A 12 -30.23 21.46 -12.65
N LYS A 13 -29.05 21.04 -12.16
CA LYS A 13 -28.84 20.68 -10.74
C LYS A 13 -28.97 21.88 -9.79
N LEU A 14 -28.78 23.10 -10.26
CA LEU A 14 -28.92 24.32 -9.46
C LEU A 14 -30.39 24.70 -9.21
N PHE A 15 -31.32 24.21 -10.03
CA PHE A 15 -32.75 24.51 -9.92
C PHE A 15 -33.57 23.40 -9.24
N VAL A 16 -32.94 22.30 -8.85
CA VAL A 16 -33.62 21.21 -8.14
C VAL A 16 -33.67 21.53 -6.64
N PRO A 17 -34.85 21.66 -6.03
CA PRO A 17 -34.96 21.89 -4.58
C PRO A 17 -34.17 20.83 -3.79
N PRO A 18 -33.50 21.21 -2.67
CA PRO A 18 -32.67 20.28 -1.87
C PRO A 18 -33.42 19.00 -1.45
N VAL A 19 -34.72 19.10 -1.21
CA VAL A 19 -35.60 17.98 -0.86
C VAL A 19 -35.71 16.96 -2.01
N ILE A 20 -35.84 17.40 -3.24
CA ILE A 20 -35.91 16.51 -4.41
C ILE A 20 -34.54 15.85 -4.64
N SER A 21 -33.45 16.58 -4.46
CA SER A 21 -32.11 16.02 -4.55
C SER A 21 -31.83 14.99 -3.45
N TYR A 22 -32.38 15.21 -2.25
CA TYR A 22 -32.33 14.27 -1.13
C TYR A 22 -33.13 13.00 -1.43
N ILE A 23 -34.37 13.12 -1.89
CA ILE A 23 -35.26 12.00 -2.28
C ILE A 23 -34.63 11.21 -3.43
N TRP A 24 -34.06 11.88 -4.45
CA TRP A 24 -33.36 11.21 -5.56
C TRP A 24 -32.12 10.44 -5.11
N ARG A 25 -31.39 10.95 -4.11
CA ARG A 25 -30.25 10.26 -3.51
C ARG A 25 -30.69 9.04 -2.69
N THR A 26 -31.89 9.06 -2.10
CA THR A 26 -32.43 7.98 -1.27
C THR A 26 -33.06 6.87 -2.11
N ILE A 27 -33.71 7.23 -3.24
CA ILE A 27 -34.42 6.27 -4.12
C ILE A 27 -33.49 5.62 -5.17
N ARG A 28 -32.42 6.29 -5.60
CA ARG A 28 -31.39 5.65 -6.41
C ARG A 28 -30.34 5.04 -5.46
N PRO A 29 -30.33 3.72 -5.25
CA PRO A 29 -29.20 3.10 -4.60
C PRO A 29 -27.98 3.49 -5.44
N ARG A 30 -27.05 4.25 -4.85
CA ARG A 30 -25.72 4.40 -5.44
C ARG A 30 -25.26 2.98 -5.71
N LYS A 31 -25.08 2.60 -6.98
CA LYS A 31 -24.29 1.43 -7.35
C LYS A 31 -22.90 1.73 -6.79
N VAL A 32 -22.69 1.36 -5.55
CA VAL A 32 -21.35 1.36 -4.95
C VAL A 32 -20.60 0.36 -5.82
N LYS A 33 -19.69 0.84 -6.66
CA LYS A 33 -18.74 -0.06 -7.33
C LYS A 33 -18.05 -0.78 -6.20
N ALA A 34 -18.41 -2.04 -5.99
CA ALA A 34 -17.77 -2.85 -4.98
C ALA A 34 -16.33 -3.04 -5.41
N HIS A 35 -15.39 -2.49 -4.65
CA HIS A 35 -13.98 -2.64 -4.93
C HIS A 35 -13.49 -4.04 -4.54
N LEU A 36 -14.16 -4.70 -3.59
CA LEU A 36 -13.83 -6.04 -3.11
C LEU A 36 -15.10 -6.91 -3.08
N ILE A 37 -14.98 -8.13 -3.61
CA ILE A 37 -16.05 -9.12 -3.66
C ILE A 37 -15.53 -10.40 -3.02
N TYR A 38 -16.27 -10.96 -2.05
CA TYR A 38 -15.88 -12.23 -1.42
C TYR A 38 -15.71 -13.34 -2.46
N ALA A 39 -14.61 -14.09 -2.34
CA ALA A 39 -14.20 -15.17 -3.23
C ALA A 39 -14.14 -16.50 -2.44
N PRO A 40 -15.24 -17.28 -2.42
CA PRO A 40 -15.32 -18.51 -1.61
C PRO A 40 -14.34 -19.59 -2.05
N ASP A 41 -13.97 -19.63 -3.34
CA ASP A 41 -13.06 -20.63 -3.90
C ASP A 41 -11.57 -20.27 -3.64
N GLY A 42 -11.31 -19.23 -2.85
CA GLY A 42 -9.95 -18.84 -2.49
C GLY A 42 -9.10 -18.46 -3.71
N TRP A 43 -7.89 -19.00 -3.77
CA TRP A 43 -6.96 -18.77 -4.89
C TRP A 43 -7.38 -19.45 -6.19
N ASP A 44 -8.32 -20.41 -6.16
CA ASP A 44 -8.84 -21.09 -7.35
C ASP A 44 -9.97 -20.31 -8.04
N THR A 45 -10.35 -19.14 -7.48
CA THR A 45 -11.38 -18.26 -8.03
C THR A 45 -10.99 -17.78 -9.43
N GLN A 46 -11.88 -18.02 -10.41
CA GLN A 46 -11.67 -17.56 -11.78
C GLN A 46 -11.88 -16.05 -11.87
N LEU A 47 -10.87 -15.35 -12.37
CA LEU A 47 -10.93 -13.91 -12.65
C LEU A 47 -11.47 -13.67 -14.06
N GLY A 48 -11.96 -12.46 -14.30
CA GLY A 48 -12.35 -11.99 -15.61
C GLY A 48 -11.17 -11.94 -16.61
N PRO A 49 -11.42 -11.63 -17.89
CA PRO A 49 -10.42 -11.66 -18.95
C PRO A 49 -9.29 -10.63 -18.74
N ASN A 50 -9.53 -9.57 -17.97
CA ASN A 50 -8.55 -8.53 -17.67
C ASN A 50 -8.03 -8.73 -16.24
N SER A 51 -7.06 -9.62 -16.06
CA SER A 51 -6.47 -9.96 -14.76
C SER A 51 -5.00 -9.56 -14.62
N GLU A 52 -4.58 -8.50 -15.32
CA GLU A 52 -3.20 -7.99 -15.27
C GLU A 52 -2.86 -7.38 -13.90
N GLY A 53 -3.88 -6.97 -13.14
CA GLY A 53 -3.71 -6.40 -11.81
C GLY A 53 -2.80 -5.18 -11.81
N TRP A 54 -1.82 -5.15 -10.92
CA TRP A 54 -0.83 -4.06 -10.81
C TRP A 54 0.12 -3.96 -12.00
N ASN A 55 0.19 -4.98 -12.89
CA ASN A 55 0.99 -4.94 -14.11
C ASN A 55 0.29 -4.23 -15.27
N SER A 56 -0.90 -3.71 -15.04
CA SER A 56 -1.70 -2.99 -16.04
C SER A 56 -1.02 -1.68 -16.45
N ALA A 57 -0.79 -1.49 -17.74
CA ALA A 57 -0.15 -0.30 -18.29
C ALA A 57 -0.85 1.01 -17.86
N PRO A 58 -2.19 1.15 -17.89
CA PRO A 58 -2.87 2.36 -17.42
C PRO A 58 -2.59 2.71 -15.96
N ILE A 59 -2.36 1.71 -15.08
CA ILE A 59 -2.02 1.97 -13.67
C ILE A 59 -0.62 2.54 -13.57
N ILE A 60 0.34 1.94 -14.28
CA ILE A 60 1.75 2.37 -14.27
C ILE A 60 1.88 3.77 -14.88
N GLU A 61 1.24 4.03 -16.02
CA GLU A 61 1.21 5.34 -16.67
C GLU A 61 0.64 6.43 -15.74
N ASN A 62 -0.42 6.11 -15.00
CA ASN A 62 -1.01 7.05 -14.07
C ASN A 62 -0.07 7.37 -12.89
N MET A 63 0.60 6.35 -12.33
CA MET A 63 1.62 6.55 -11.29
C MET A 63 2.80 7.39 -11.82
N GLU A 64 3.21 7.17 -13.06
CA GLU A 64 4.28 7.93 -13.70
C GLU A 64 3.90 9.40 -13.90
N CYS A 65 2.69 9.67 -14.42
CA CYS A 65 2.18 11.04 -14.60
C CYS A 65 2.14 11.84 -13.30
N GLU A 66 1.87 11.18 -12.16
CA GLU A 66 1.80 11.85 -10.85
C GLU A 66 3.15 11.91 -10.12
N PHE A 67 4.19 11.24 -10.61
CA PHE A 67 5.46 11.08 -9.90
C PHE A 67 6.15 12.40 -9.59
N GLU A 68 6.29 13.29 -10.57
CA GLU A 68 6.93 14.60 -10.37
C GLU A 68 6.10 15.51 -9.46
N ASN A 69 4.77 15.49 -9.60
CA ASN A 69 3.87 16.20 -8.71
C ASN A 69 4.02 15.72 -7.26
N PHE A 70 4.12 14.41 -7.04
CA PHE A 70 4.38 13.83 -5.73
C PHE A 70 5.75 14.25 -5.18
N ALA A 71 6.80 14.24 -6.01
CA ALA A 71 8.14 14.66 -5.65
C ALA A 71 8.18 16.14 -5.23
N ASP A 72 7.46 17.02 -5.93
CA ASP A 72 7.33 18.43 -5.58
C ASP A 72 6.67 18.64 -4.22
N HIS A 73 5.61 17.88 -3.91
CA HIS A 73 4.97 17.93 -2.61
C HIS A 73 5.91 17.47 -1.47
N CYS A 74 6.75 16.45 -1.72
CA CYS A 74 7.76 16.02 -0.75
C CYS A 74 8.82 17.09 -0.47
N ARG A 75 9.11 17.98 -1.43
CA ARG A 75 10.07 19.09 -1.28
C ARG A 75 9.51 20.32 -0.56
N GLN A 76 8.19 20.44 -0.48
CA GLN A 76 7.50 21.56 0.14
C GLN A 76 7.23 21.33 1.63
N SER A 77 6.93 22.40 2.38
CA SER A 77 6.59 22.33 3.81
C SER A 77 5.13 21.91 4.07
N GLY A 78 4.35 21.62 3.05
CA GLY A 78 2.94 21.25 3.15
C GLY A 78 2.74 19.83 3.75
N PRO A 79 1.48 19.46 4.03
CA PRO A 79 1.16 18.12 4.52
C PRO A 79 1.50 17.04 3.48
N LEU A 80 2.09 15.93 3.90
CA LEU A 80 2.42 14.78 3.04
C LEU A 80 1.18 13.89 2.78
N GLY A 81 0.09 14.47 2.29
CA GLY A 81 -1.20 13.80 2.11
C GLY A 81 -1.57 13.47 0.66
N PHE A 82 -0.62 13.53 -0.27
CA PHE A 82 -0.83 13.25 -1.69
C PHE A 82 -0.73 11.76 -1.99
N SER A 83 -1.65 11.27 -2.85
CA SER A 83 -1.62 9.89 -3.34
C SER A 83 -0.74 9.79 -4.58
N HIS A 84 0.14 8.80 -4.60
CA HIS A 84 0.97 8.46 -5.76
C HIS A 84 0.18 7.72 -6.86
N LEU A 85 -1.03 7.26 -6.57
CA LEU A 85 -1.85 6.51 -7.52
C LEU A 85 -2.66 7.40 -8.47
N GLY A 86 -2.66 8.72 -8.28
CA GLY A 86 -3.42 9.66 -9.10
C GLY A 86 -4.95 9.54 -9.00
N THR A 87 -5.46 8.44 -8.46
CA THR A 87 -6.90 8.18 -8.34
C THR A 87 -7.58 9.11 -7.33
N GLU A 88 -6.84 9.58 -6.35
CA GLU A 88 -7.25 10.54 -5.32
C GLU A 88 -6.77 11.98 -5.63
N ALA A 89 -5.99 12.18 -6.69
CA ALA A 89 -5.43 13.49 -7.05
C ALA A 89 -6.50 14.57 -7.26
N LYS A 90 -7.72 14.18 -7.62
CA LYS A 90 -8.88 15.09 -7.69
C LYS A 90 -9.40 15.55 -6.33
N SER A 91 -9.05 14.87 -5.26
CA SER A 91 -9.49 15.17 -3.88
C SER A 91 -8.48 15.99 -3.08
N GLY A 92 -7.26 16.19 -3.61
CA GLY A 92 -6.20 16.91 -2.93
C GLY A 92 -5.59 16.10 -1.76
N ILE A 93 -5.19 16.81 -0.69
CA ILE A 93 -4.57 16.23 0.51
C ILE A 93 -5.59 15.38 1.27
N THR A 94 -5.24 14.12 1.58
CA THR A 94 -6.06 13.26 2.42
C THR A 94 -5.37 12.98 3.76
N LEU A 95 -6.15 13.00 4.84
CA LEU A 95 -5.65 12.70 6.19
C LEU A 95 -5.08 11.27 6.27
N ARG A 96 -5.72 10.33 5.57
CA ARG A 96 -5.25 8.93 5.52
C ARG A 96 -3.83 8.83 4.96
N ILE A 97 -3.58 9.39 3.78
CA ILE A 97 -2.25 9.35 3.15
C ILE A 97 -1.23 10.09 4.00
N HIS A 98 -1.62 11.25 4.57
CA HIS A 98 -0.77 11.97 5.50
C HIS A 98 -0.36 11.08 6.69
N ASN A 99 -1.29 10.41 7.33
CA ASN A 99 -1.01 9.50 8.45
C ASN A 99 -0.09 8.34 8.05
N LEU A 100 -0.28 7.74 6.87
CA LEU A 100 0.61 6.70 6.36
C LEU A 100 2.04 7.20 6.20
N ASN A 101 2.21 8.39 5.65
CA ASN A 101 3.53 9.00 5.52
C ASN A 101 4.13 9.41 6.88
N MET A 102 3.30 9.78 7.88
CA MET A 102 3.77 10.02 9.26
C MET A 102 4.18 8.72 9.97
N ILE A 103 3.50 7.60 9.75
CA ILE A 103 3.93 6.28 10.20
C ILE A 103 5.30 5.94 9.60
N TRP A 104 5.46 6.16 8.31
CA TRP A 104 6.72 5.94 7.62
C TRP A 104 7.84 6.83 8.20
N ALA A 105 7.59 8.12 8.41
CA ALA A 105 8.52 9.06 9.05
C ALA A 105 8.92 8.63 10.46
N TYR A 106 7.96 8.16 11.28
CA TYR A 106 8.25 7.62 12.62
C TYR A 106 9.20 6.42 12.57
N VAL A 107 8.96 5.49 11.64
CA VAL A 107 9.80 4.29 11.50
C VAL A 107 11.19 4.64 10.97
N LEU A 108 11.28 5.55 10.01
CA LEU A 108 12.55 6.07 9.52
C LEU A 108 13.38 6.70 10.66
N ALA A 109 12.76 7.54 11.50
CA ALA A 109 13.41 8.17 12.65
C ALA A 109 13.95 7.14 13.67
N LEU A 110 13.24 6.01 13.85
CA LEU A 110 13.73 4.91 14.69
C LEU A 110 14.89 4.16 14.03
N ALA A 111 14.71 3.76 12.77
CA ALA A 111 15.65 2.90 12.05
C ALA A 111 16.98 3.63 11.73
N SER A 112 16.94 4.95 11.54
CA SER A 112 18.11 5.77 11.22
C SER A 112 18.96 6.18 12.44
N ARG A 113 18.49 5.89 13.66
CA ARG A 113 19.23 6.27 14.89
C ARG A 113 20.69 5.81 14.85
N LYS A 114 21.62 6.77 15.04
CA LYS A 114 23.07 6.55 15.06
C LYS A 114 23.62 5.94 13.74
N LYS A 115 22.90 6.08 12.63
CA LYS A 115 23.32 5.59 11.32
C LYS A 115 23.67 6.76 10.40
N LYS A 116 24.77 6.61 9.66
CA LYS A 116 25.12 7.48 8.53
C LYS A 116 24.47 6.99 7.23
N THR A 117 24.27 5.68 7.13
CA THR A 117 23.62 5.03 6.00
C THR A 117 22.55 4.09 6.51
N LEU A 118 21.38 4.11 5.89
CA LEU A 118 20.26 3.23 6.19
C LEU A 118 19.93 2.39 4.94
N SER A 119 20.08 1.06 5.06
CA SER A 119 19.69 0.14 3.98
C SER A 119 18.23 -0.28 4.13
N ILE A 120 17.45 -0.08 3.07
CA ILE A 120 15.99 -0.30 3.05
C ILE A 120 15.64 -1.22 1.88
N LEU A 121 14.79 -2.22 2.11
CA LEU A 121 14.07 -2.95 1.07
C LEU A 121 12.59 -2.57 1.13
N ASP A 122 12.07 -2.02 0.04
CA ASP A 122 10.67 -1.72 -0.18
C ASP A 122 10.07 -2.79 -1.11
N TRP A 123 9.30 -3.72 -0.52
CA TRP A 123 8.73 -4.85 -1.23
C TRP A 123 7.33 -4.52 -1.76
N GLY A 124 7.19 -4.40 -3.07
CA GLY A 124 5.98 -3.89 -3.71
C GLY A 124 5.88 -2.37 -3.61
N GLY A 125 7.01 -1.65 -3.79
CA GLY A 125 7.12 -0.21 -3.54
C GLY A 125 6.64 0.70 -4.68
N GLY A 126 5.96 0.17 -5.69
CA GLY A 126 5.49 0.93 -6.84
C GLY A 126 6.64 1.62 -7.58
N LEU A 127 6.53 2.89 -7.87
CA LEU A 127 7.61 3.68 -8.52
C LEU A 127 8.61 4.28 -7.50
N GLY A 128 8.65 3.76 -6.28
CA GLY A 128 9.60 4.21 -5.25
C GLY A 128 9.23 5.57 -4.62
N HIS A 129 7.96 5.92 -4.57
CA HIS A 129 7.50 7.18 -3.98
C HIS A 129 7.84 7.30 -2.49
N LEU A 130 7.92 6.18 -1.73
CA LEU A 130 8.33 6.21 -0.33
C LEU A 130 9.82 6.51 -0.13
N TYR A 131 10.67 6.30 -1.15
CA TYR A 131 12.03 6.82 -1.18
C TYR A 131 12.04 8.36 -1.15
N LEU A 132 11.15 9.03 -1.91
CA LEU A 132 11.07 10.49 -1.93
C LEU A 132 10.64 11.05 -0.56
N VAL A 133 9.68 10.40 0.10
CA VAL A 133 9.31 10.74 1.48
C VAL A 133 10.50 10.54 2.43
N ALA A 134 11.19 9.39 2.34
CA ALA A 134 12.34 9.11 3.20
C ALA A 134 13.43 10.17 3.03
N LYS A 135 13.76 10.55 1.80
CA LYS A 135 14.74 11.58 1.49
C LYS A 135 14.36 12.96 2.05
N SER A 136 13.06 13.28 2.10
CA SER A 136 12.62 14.55 2.68
C SER A 136 12.59 14.57 4.21
N VAL A 137 12.38 13.39 4.84
CA VAL A 137 12.22 13.26 6.30
C VAL A 137 13.56 13.13 7.02
N ILE A 138 14.53 12.41 6.44
CA ILE A 138 15.88 12.18 7.00
C ILE A 138 16.97 12.54 6.00
N PRO A 139 17.05 13.83 5.56
CA PRO A 139 17.94 14.27 4.49
C PRO A 139 19.43 14.11 4.83
N GLU A 140 19.78 14.03 6.12
CA GLU A 140 21.13 13.84 6.64
C GLU A 140 21.63 12.39 6.56
N VAL A 141 20.73 11.42 6.29
CA VAL A 141 21.06 10.00 6.23
C VAL A 141 21.18 9.56 4.78
N THR A 142 22.28 8.91 4.44
CA THR A 142 22.43 8.28 3.12
C THR A 142 21.48 7.08 3.02
N LEU A 143 20.61 7.07 2.02
CA LEU A 143 19.67 5.99 1.77
C LEU A 143 20.27 5.00 0.77
N ASP A 144 20.51 3.76 1.20
CA ASP A 144 20.73 2.60 0.32
C ASP A 144 19.38 1.91 0.11
N TYR A 145 18.60 2.47 -0.86
CA TYR A 145 17.20 2.12 -1.06
C TYR A 145 17.03 1.14 -2.22
N HIS A 146 16.44 0.02 -1.92
CA HIS A 146 16.15 -1.07 -2.83
C HIS A 146 14.63 -1.23 -2.95
N CYS A 147 14.14 -1.36 -4.17
CA CYS A 147 12.72 -1.59 -4.44
C CYS A 147 12.55 -2.85 -5.28
N LYS A 148 11.69 -3.75 -4.85
CA LYS A 148 11.28 -4.94 -5.60
C LYS A 148 9.86 -4.73 -6.10
N GLU A 149 9.67 -4.91 -7.40
CA GLU A 149 8.39 -4.74 -8.06
C GLU A 149 8.23 -5.65 -9.28
N MET A 150 7.09 -5.54 -9.96
CA MET A 150 6.82 -6.24 -11.22
C MET A 150 7.62 -5.64 -12.37
N ALA A 151 7.99 -6.44 -13.35
CA ALA A 151 8.95 -6.07 -14.40
C ALA A 151 8.60 -4.75 -15.13
N ALA A 152 7.33 -4.51 -15.47
CA ALA A 152 6.90 -3.28 -16.14
C ALA A 152 7.07 -2.05 -15.23
N THR A 153 6.72 -2.16 -13.94
CA THR A 153 6.91 -1.11 -12.94
C THR A 153 8.39 -0.83 -12.72
N VAL A 154 9.23 -1.88 -12.64
CA VAL A 154 10.70 -1.75 -12.52
C VAL A 154 11.30 -1.02 -13.71
N ALA A 155 10.86 -1.33 -14.94
CA ALA A 155 11.34 -0.64 -16.14
C ALA A 155 11.07 0.87 -16.08
N THR A 156 9.87 1.26 -15.68
CA THR A 156 9.49 2.67 -15.48
C THR A 156 10.26 3.29 -14.32
N GLY A 157 10.35 2.60 -13.17
CA GLY A 157 11.05 3.07 -11.98
C GLY A 157 12.52 3.36 -12.23
N ARG A 158 13.25 2.49 -12.93
CA ARG A 158 14.65 2.71 -13.33
C ARG A 158 14.84 4.01 -14.12
N ARG A 159 13.87 4.38 -14.95
CA ARG A 159 13.91 5.57 -15.79
C ARG A 159 13.65 6.86 -14.99
N ILE A 160 12.61 6.86 -14.13
CA ILE A 160 12.16 8.09 -13.46
C ILE A 160 12.75 8.28 -12.07
N ASN A 161 13.20 7.21 -11.41
CA ASN A 161 13.79 7.22 -10.06
C ASN A 161 15.11 6.43 -10.02
N PRO A 162 16.17 6.91 -10.70
CA PRO A 162 17.45 6.20 -10.84
C PRO A 162 18.24 6.11 -9.52
N SER A 163 17.84 6.83 -8.48
CA SER A 163 18.47 6.77 -7.15
C SER A 163 18.09 5.51 -6.36
N VAL A 164 17.12 4.73 -6.84
CA VAL A 164 16.66 3.48 -6.22
C VAL A 164 17.28 2.29 -6.96
N THR A 165 17.71 1.28 -6.22
CA THR A 165 18.14 -0.01 -6.79
C THR A 165 16.91 -0.90 -7.02
N TRP A 166 16.66 -1.30 -8.26
CA TRP A 166 15.44 -1.97 -8.70
C TRP A 166 15.62 -3.46 -8.95
N TYR A 167 14.66 -4.27 -8.50
CA TYR A 167 14.57 -5.72 -8.72
C TYR A 167 13.20 -6.11 -9.25
N ASP A 168 13.17 -6.93 -10.30
CA ASP A 168 11.96 -7.57 -10.85
C ASP A 168 11.84 -9.06 -10.44
N ASN A 169 12.80 -9.54 -9.65
CA ASN A 169 12.91 -10.88 -9.13
C ASN A 169 13.26 -10.87 -7.62
N ASP A 170 13.50 -12.04 -7.05
CA ASP A 170 13.77 -12.19 -5.63
C ASP A 170 15.26 -12.09 -5.25
N ASP A 171 16.16 -11.68 -6.17
CA ASP A 171 17.61 -11.54 -5.90
C ASP A 171 17.91 -10.56 -4.76
N CYS A 172 17.04 -9.57 -4.53
CA CYS A 172 17.14 -8.69 -3.38
C CYS A 172 17.16 -9.44 -2.05
N LEU A 173 16.51 -10.60 -1.94
CA LEU A 173 16.45 -11.41 -0.73
C LEU A 173 17.77 -12.13 -0.38
N THR A 174 18.76 -12.13 -1.29
CA THR A 174 20.12 -12.60 -0.98
C THR A 174 20.93 -11.59 -0.18
N LYS A 175 20.41 -10.36 -0.02
CA LYS A 175 21.00 -9.28 0.76
C LYS A 175 20.34 -9.15 2.13
N SER A 176 20.86 -8.26 2.96
CA SER A 176 20.31 -7.98 4.28
C SER A 176 20.14 -6.47 4.46
N PHE A 177 18.98 -6.05 4.96
CA PHE A 177 18.57 -4.65 5.09
C PHE A 177 18.34 -4.26 6.54
N ASP A 178 18.63 -3.03 6.88
CA ASP A 178 18.32 -2.49 8.21
C ASP A 178 16.82 -2.41 8.47
N LEU A 179 16.07 -2.11 7.42
CA LEU A 179 14.62 -1.98 7.43
C LEU A 179 14.04 -2.65 6.18
N VAL A 180 13.06 -3.52 6.37
CA VAL A 180 12.22 -4.08 5.30
C VAL A 180 10.82 -3.51 5.45
N LEU A 181 10.30 -2.93 4.36
CA LEU A 181 8.96 -2.39 4.25
C LEU A 181 8.11 -3.25 3.32
N VAL A 182 6.89 -3.56 3.75
CA VAL A 182 5.84 -4.21 2.96
C VAL A 182 4.58 -3.38 3.11
N SER A 183 4.27 -2.55 2.13
CA SER A 183 3.13 -1.64 2.20
C SER A 183 2.11 -1.96 1.11
N GLY A 184 0.98 -2.57 1.52
CA GLY A 184 -0.12 -2.86 0.60
C GLY A 184 0.19 -3.91 -0.46
N SER A 185 1.18 -4.78 -0.25
CA SER A 185 1.60 -5.80 -1.22
C SER A 185 1.47 -7.24 -0.71
N LEU A 186 1.44 -7.47 0.62
CA LEU A 186 1.37 -8.82 1.20
C LEU A 186 0.11 -9.60 0.76
N GLN A 187 -1.01 -8.90 0.61
CA GLN A 187 -2.32 -9.49 0.27
C GLN A 187 -2.40 -10.11 -1.12
N TYR A 188 -1.40 -9.90 -1.97
CA TYR A 188 -1.33 -10.46 -3.32
C TYR A 188 -0.41 -11.68 -3.39
N MET A 189 0.16 -12.11 -2.27
CA MET A 189 1.11 -13.23 -2.21
C MET A 189 0.39 -14.55 -1.91
N ILE A 190 0.44 -15.49 -2.85
CA ILE A 190 -0.18 -16.82 -2.70
C ILE A 190 0.32 -17.51 -1.42
N ASP A 191 1.64 -17.57 -1.24
CA ASP A 191 2.25 -18.09 -0.01
C ASP A 191 2.86 -16.95 0.81
N TRP A 192 1.99 -16.16 1.44
CA TRP A 192 2.39 -15.02 2.25
C TRP A 192 3.25 -15.43 3.47
N ARG A 193 3.07 -16.65 4.00
CA ARG A 193 3.88 -17.13 5.13
C ARG A 193 5.32 -17.34 4.71
N LYS A 194 5.54 -17.96 3.55
CA LYS A 194 6.88 -18.11 2.96
C LYS A 194 7.47 -16.76 2.59
N ALA A 195 6.68 -15.85 2.02
CA ALA A 195 7.13 -14.49 1.71
C ALA A 195 7.59 -13.75 2.97
N LEU A 196 6.81 -13.74 4.06
CA LEU A 196 7.22 -13.13 5.34
C LEU A 196 8.48 -13.78 5.92
N LYS A 197 8.61 -15.11 5.84
CA LYS A 197 9.81 -15.82 6.29
C LYS A 197 11.06 -15.37 5.53
N ASN A 198 10.97 -15.24 4.20
CA ASN A 198 12.08 -14.80 3.37
C ASN A 198 12.44 -13.34 3.63
N LEU A 199 11.44 -12.46 3.73
CA LEU A 199 11.62 -11.04 4.07
C LEU A 199 12.20 -10.86 5.47
N ALA A 200 11.75 -11.64 6.44
CA ALA A 200 12.32 -11.67 7.77
C ALA A 200 13.80 -12.10 7.74
N ALA A 201 14.15 -13.11 6.94
CA ALA A 201 15.56 -13.55 6.80
C ALA A 201 16.45 -12.40 6.24
N ALA A 202 15.94 -11.60 5.31
CA ALA A 202 16.62 -10.45 4.73
C ALA A 202 16.63 -9.21 5.66
N THR A 203 15.93 -9.21 6.79
CA THR A 203 15.80 -8.06 7.70
C THR A 203 16.82 -8.13 8.82
N LYS A 204 17.65 -7.09 9.03
CA LYS A 204 18.60 -6.99 10.15
C LYS A 204 17.95 -6.51 11.44
N ASN A 205 17.17 -5.43 11.38
CA ASN A 205 16.66 -4.75 12.56
C ASN A 205 15.14 -4.65 12.58
N TYR A 206 14.52 -3.98 11.61
CA TYR A 206 13.11 -3.65 11.63
C TYR A 206 12.39 -4.17 10.40
N ALA A 207 11.16 -4.68 10.60
CA ALA A 207 10.21 -4.98 9.53
C ALA A 207 8.95 -4.15 9.76
N LEU A 208 8.53 -3.39 8.75
CA LEU A 208 7.29 -2.61 8.76
C LEU A 208 6.30 -3.21 7.78
N LEU A 209 5.18 -3.70 8.30
CA LEU A 209 4.03 -4.06 7.50
C LEU A 209 3.01 -2.93 7.57
N MET A 210 2.54 -2.42 6.44
CA MET A 210 1.53 -1.36 6.35
C MET A 210 0.43 -1.74 5.37
N GLN A 211 -0.74 -1.10 5.53
CA GLN A 211 -1.86 -1.27 4.62
C GLN A 211 -2.23 -2.75 4.41
N THR A 212 -2.13 -3.53 5.50
CA THR A 212 -2.45 -4.96 5.51
C THR A 212 -3.92 -5.15 5.87
N PRO A 213 -4.73 -5.79 5.01
CA PRO A 213 -6.16 -5.96 5.24
C PRO A 213 -6.42 -7.06 6.28
N ILE A 214 -7.09 -6.69 7.37
CA ILE A 214 -7.36 -7.56 8.51
C ILE A 214 -8.86 -7.74 8.69
N VAL A 215 -9.28 -8.98 8.91
CA VAL A 215 -10.67 -9.31 9.26
C VAL A 215 -10.96 -8.93 10.71
N ASP A 216 -12.17 -8.41 10.97
CA ASP A 216 -12.62 -8.06 12.35
C ASP A 216 -12.70 -9.30 13.24
N LYS A 217 -13.02 -10.47 12.67
CA LYS A 217 -13.19 -11.75 13.38
C LYS A 217 -13.03 -12.96 12.47
N GLY A 218 -12.67 -14.09 13.05
CA GLY A 218 -12.56 -15.36 12.35
C GLY A 218 -11.29 -15.51 11.53
N SER A 219 -11.30 -16.46 10.60
CA SER A 219 -10.18 -16.73 9.70
C SER A 219 -10.13 -15.74 8.56
N GLY A 220 -8.94 -15.52 8.01
CA GLY A 220 -8.77 -14.77 6.78
C GLY A 220 -9.50 -15.42 5.60
N PHE A 221 -9.78 -14.65 4.55
CA PHE A 221 -10.46 -15.10 3.35
C PHE A 221 -9.96 -14.37 2.11
N MET A 222 -10.34 -14.86 0.94
CA MET A 222 -10.01 -14.22 -0.34
C MET A 222 -11.16 -13.33 -0.83
N ALA A 223 -10.77 -12.25 -1.52
CA ALA A 223 -11.70 -11.39 -2.25
C ALA A 223 -11.15 -11.11 -3.65
N ILE A 224 -12.03 -10.80 -4.61
CA ILE A 224 -11.67 -10.22 -5.89
C ILE A 224 -11.60 -8.71 -5.69
N GLN A 225 -10.45 -8.11 -5.94
CA GLN A 225 -10.29 -6.66 -6.01
C GLN A 225 -10.46 -6.19 -7.44
N ARG A 226 -11.30 -5.16 -7.63
CA ARG A 226 -11.48 -4.46 -8.90
C ARG A 226 -10.79 -3.12 -8.87
N MET A 227 -9.89 -2.89 -9.84
CA MET A 227 -9.17 -1.64 -10.02
C MET A 227 -9.32 -1.18 -11.47
N GLY A 228 -10.14 -0.16 -11.72
CA GLY A 228 -10.47 0.23 -13.09
C GLY A 228 -11.11 -0.93 -13.84
N ASP A 229 -10.45 -1.38 -14.90
CA ASP A 229 -10.91 -2.48 -15.76
C ASP A 229 -10.18 -3.81 -15.48
N THR A 230 -9.32 -3.88 -14.44
CA THR A 230 -8.58 -5.09 -14.08
C THR A 230 -9.08 -5.69 -12.76
N GLU A 231 -8.91 -7.00 -12.62
CA GLU A 231 -9.25 -7.78 -11.43
C GLU A 231 -8.02 -8.53 -10.91
N LEU A 232 -7.93 -8.70 -9.59
CA LEU A 232 -6.90 -9.54 -8.95
C LEU A 232 -7.43 -10.11 -7.65
N LEU A 233 -6.84 -11.23 -7.22
CA LEU A 233 -7.13 -11.83 -5.93
C LEU A 233 -6.45 -11.04 -4.82
N HIS A 234 -7.18 -10.86 -3.71
CA HIS A 234 -6.80 -10.02 -2.59
C HIS A 234 -7.14 -10.73 -1.29
N GLN A 235 -6.12 -11.14 -0.54
CA GLN A 235 -6.30 -11.85 0.71
C GLN A 235 -6.62 -10.89 1.86
N GLN A 236 -7.59 -11.26 2.68
CA GLN A 236 -7.88 -10.68 3.99
C GLN A 236 -7.25 -11.58 5.05
N PHE A 237 -6.52 -11.03 6.01
CA PHE A 237 -5.76 -11.82 6.98
C PHE A 237 -6.39 -11.84 8.36
N ASN A 238 -6.06 -12.86 9.15
CA ASN A 238 -6.24 -12.82 10.59
C ASN A 238 -5.02 -12.17 11.24
N LYS A 239 -5.24 -11.18 12.11
CA LYS A 239 -4.18 -10.42 12.80
C LYS A 239 -3.24 -11.31 13.59
N ALA A 240 -3.80 -12.27 14.35
CA ALA A 240 -2.97 -13.14 15.20
C ALA A 240 -2.05 -14.04 14.38
N GLU A 241 -2.49 -14.45 13.17
CA GLU A 241 -1.64 -15.23 12.27
C GLU A 241 -0.44 -14.44 11.75
N ILE A 242 -0.64 -13.17 11.37
CA ILE A 242 0.46 -12.29 10.92
C ILE A 242 1.47 -12.08 12.05
N ILE A 243 0.99 -11.70 13.25
CA ILE A 243 1.87 -11.47 14.41
C ILE A 243 2.59 -12.78 14.80
N GLY A 244 1.86 -13.90 14.84
CA GLY A 244 2.46 -15.21 15.14
C GLY A 244 3.53 -15.61 14.13
N GLN A 245 3.32 -15.36 12.84
CA GLN A 245 4.30 -15.64 11.79
C GLN A 245 5.58 -14.82 11.99
N MET A 246 5.46 -13.53 12.31
CA MET A 246 6.63 -12.67 12.57
C MET A 246 7.37 -13.10 13.85
N ASN A 247 6.65 -13.46 14.92
CA ASN A 247 7.24 -13.99 16.14
C ASN A 247 8.05 -15.28 15.86
N ASN A 248 7.48 -16.20 15.06
CA ASN A 248 8.16 -17.43 14.66
C ASN A 248 9.41 -17.16 13.80
N CYS A 249 9.49 -15.99 13.15
CA CYS A 249 10.68 -15.55 12.41
C CYS A 249 11.71 -14.81 13.28
N GLY A 250 11.51 -14.75 14.60
CA GLY A 250 12.43 -14.11 15.54
C GLY A 250 12.27 -12.59 15.66
N PHE A 251 11.06 -12.10 15.47
CA PHE A 251 10.72 -10.69 15.63
C PHE A 251 9.74 -10.49 16.79
N SER A 252 9.83 -9.36 17.47
CA SER A 252 8.85 -8.90 18.45
C SER A 252 8.09 -7.69 17.92
N LEU A 253 6.81 -7.59 18.26
CA LEU A 253 5.97 -6.44 17.94
C LEU A 253 6.40 -5.23 18.77
N VAL A 254 6.76 -4.12 18.10
CA VAL A 254 7.13 -2.84 18.74
C VAL A 254 5.93 -1.91 18.78
N ARG A 255 5.18 -1.80 17.69
CA ARG A 255 4.08 -0.84 17.56
C ARG A 255 3.03 -1.33 16.57
N GLU A 256 1.75 -1.12 16.93
CA GLU A 256 0.63 -1.21 16.02
C GLU A 256 0.26 0.17 15.48
N PHE A 257 -0.18 0.23 14.23
CA PHE A 257 -0.65 1.45 13.59
C PHE A 257 -2.06 1.26 13.05
N VAL A 258 -2.88 2.27 13.22
CA VAL A 258 -4.25 2.33 12.70
C VAL A 258 -4.26 3.14 11.42
N ASP A 259 -4.63 2.54 10.30
CA ASP A 259 -4.85 3.23 9.02
C ASP A 259 -6.17 4.04 9.05
N GLY A 260 -7.17 3.52 9.74
CA GLY A 260 -8.52 4.11 9.84
C GLY A 260 -9.41 3.80 8.64
N SER A 261 -8.94 3.00 7.68
CA SER A 261 -9.70 2.62 6.49
C SER A 261 -10.41 1.30 6.68
N ARG A 262 -11.74 1.34 6.62
CA ARG A 262 -12.56 0.13 6.54
C ARG A 262 -12.77 -0.27 5.09
N LEU A 263 -12.53 -1.55 4.80
CA LEU A 263 -12.75 -2.14 3.50
C LEU A 263 -14.15 -2.76 3.46
N LYS A 264 -14.93 -2.36 2.45
CA LYS A 264 -16.23 -2.98 2.21
C LYS A 264 -16.04 -4.14 1.24
N VAL A 265 -16.18 -5.36 1.75
CA VAL A 265 -16.25 -6.57 0.94
C VAL A 265 -17.71 -6.95 0.78
N VAL A 266 -18.20 -7.07 -0.46
CA VAL A 266 -19.58 -7.50 -0.72
C VAL A 266 -19.68 -9.02 -0.69
N ASN A 267 -20.87 -9.53 -0.45
CA ASN A 267 -21.22 -10.95 -0.29
C ASN A 267 -20.59 -11.59 0.97
N THR A 268 -20.27 -10.79 1.98
CA THR A 268 -19.90 -11.23 3.32
C THR A 268 -20.32 -10.18 4.35
N GLU A 269 -20.59 -10.62 5.57
CA GLU A 269 -20.84 -9.75 6.72
C GLU A 269 -19.57 -9.49 7.55
N ILE A 270 -18.43 -10.11 7.17
CA ILE A 270 -17.18 -9.94 7.88
C ILE A 270 -16.61 -8.57 7.50
N GLY A 271 -16.42 -7.73 8.52
CA GLY A 271 -15.75 -6.44 8.37
C GLY A 271 -14.24 -6.63 8.17
N CYS A 272 -13.65 -5.71 7.44
CA CYS A 272 -12.20 -5.66 7.23
C CYS A 272 -11.70 -4.23 7.39
N GLU A 273 -10.49 -4.09 7.91
CA GLU A 273 -9.81 -2.79 8.01
C GLU A 273 -8.32 -2.92 7.62
N LEU A 274 -7.72 -1.80 7.25
CA LEU A 274 -6.28 -1.75 7.01
C LEU A 274 -5.55 -1.45 8.32
N GLN A 275 -4.52 -2.25 8.60
CA GLN A 275 -3.67 -2.09 9.77
C GLN A 275 -2.19 -2.10 9.39
N GLY A 276 -1.33 -1.74 10.34
CA GLY A 276 0.11 -1.81 10.20
C GLY A 276 0.82 -2.16 11.50
N TRP A 277 2.03 -2.73 11.38
CA TRP A 277 2.85 -3.16 12.51
C TRP A 277 4.32 -2.92 12.23
N LEU A 278 5.00 -2.40 13.24
CA LEU A 278 6.47 -2.38 13.30
C LEU A 278 6.93 -3.53 14.17
N PHE A 279 7.82 -4.34 13.61
CA PHE A 279 8.49 -5.42 14.31
C PHE A 279 9.99 -5.13 14.42
N GLU A 280 10.61 -5.55 15.51
CA GLU A 280 12.06 -5.50 15.73
C GLU A 280 12.60 -6.91 15.88
N ARG A 281 13.76 -7.17 15.29
CA ARG A 281 14.44 -8.46 15.44
C ARG A 281 14.89 -8.65 16.88
N ILE A 282 14.51 -9.79 17.46
CA ILE A 282 14.94 -10.19 18.79
C ILE A 282 16.45 -10.43 18.76
N LYS A 283 17.20 -9.64 19.53
CA LYS A 283 18.64 -9.86 19.71
C LYS A 283 18.81 -11.10 20.54
N THR A 284 19.43 -12.15 19.98
CA THR A 284 19.97 -13.24 20.78
C THR A 284 21.07 -12.67 21.67
N VAL A 285 20.83 -12.59 22.97
CA VAL A 285 21.89 -12.32 23.93
C VAL A 285 22.82 -13.53 23.86
N ASN A 286 23.98 -13.39 23.23
CA ASN A 286 25.03 -14.37 23.36
C ASN A 286 25.43 -14.35 24.85
N SER A 287 25.05 -15.41 25.58
CA SER A 287 25.45 -15.65 26.96
C SER A 287 26.92 -16.10 26.99
N ASN A 288 27.82 -15.22 26.53
CA ASN A 288 29.24 -15.35 26.67
C ASN A 288 29.79 -13.97 27.05
N GLU A 289 29.64 -13.60 28.31
CA GLU A 289 30.55 -12.72 29.10
C GLU A 289 30.62 -13.27 30.51
#